data_f84455daa56e22a1e78d2911cee8c93b
#
_entry.id   f84455daa56e22a1e78d2911cee8c93b
#
_cell.length_a   1.000
_cell.length_b   1.000
_cell.length_c   1.000
_cell.angle_alpha   90.00
_cell.angle_beta   90.00
_cell.angle_gamma   90.00
#
_symmetry.space_group_name_H-M   'P 1'
#
loop_
_entity.id
_entity.type
_entity.pdbx_description
1 polymer ?
#
loop_
_entity_poly.entity_id
_entity_poly.type
_entity_poly.pdbx_seq_one_letter_code
_entity_poly.pdbx_strand_id
1 'polypeptide(L)'
;MALFLGGGTLLAFWQGFLYALPFLIAGIVLLIGYFLLGTIQTASVMVQDGNFAEAKKRLDLTVKPNWLYKDFRPVYYMLQGTIAMQGGNEAESEKWFLKAENNDLGGDNEKAMVQLQLANLDAKKGKWQAAEQRLKVIKKLKVTQPELKDQIKLMDKAMSRSNRGQMKHMRQGGKGGNTMGRSGKRRRPKMR
;
A
#
# COMPACT_ATOMS: atom_id res chain seq x y z
N MET A 1 -3.57 -28.09 19.18
CA MET A 1 -3.74 -28.75 17.88
C MET A 1 -3.45 -30.24 17.95
N ALA A 2 -2.23 -30.66 18.31
CA ALA A 2 -1.87 -32.08 18.49
C ALA A 2 -2.79 -32.81 19.48
N LEU A 3 -3.26 -32.15 20.54
CA LEU A 3 -4.18 -32.74 21.53
C LEU A 3 -5.56 -33.07 20.93
N PHE A 4 -6.09 -32.26 20.01
CA PHE A 4 -7.40 -32.54 19.38
C PHE A 4 -7.32 -33.65 18.34
N LEU A 5 -6.23 -33.70 17.58
CA LEU A 5 -6.00 -34.81 16.63
C LEU A 5 -5.67 -36.11 17.36
N GLY A 6 -4.79 -36.03 18.38
CA GLY A 6 -4.44 -37.18 19.20
C GLY A 6 -5.59 -37.71 20.07
N GLY A 7 -6.37 -36.79 20.66
CA GLY A 7 -7.58 -37.17 21.42
C GLY A 7 -8.66 -37.75 20.55
N GLY A 8 -8.85 -37.24 19.34
CA GLY A 8 -9.80 -37.75 18.35
C GLY A 8 -9.46 -39.17 17.89
N THR A 9 -8.18 -39.50 17.66
CA THR A 9 -7.73 -40.83 17.29
C THR A 9 -7.86 -41.84 18.42
N LEU A 10 -7.58 -41.42 19.67
CA LEU A 10 -7.78 -42.28 20.86
C LEU A 10 -9.26 -42.60 21.11
N LEU A 11 -10.16 -41.62 20.96
CA LEU A 11 -11.60 -41.78 21.09
C LEU A 11 -12.20 -42.66 19.96
N ALA A 12 -11.67 -42.53 18.72
CA ALA A 12 -12.08 -43.39 17.60
C ALA A 12 -11.80 -44.86 17.85
N PHE A 13 -10.69 -45.15 18.53
CA PHE A 13 -10.28 -46.53 18.83
C PHE A 13 -11.12 -47.16 19.95
N TRP A 14 -11.64 -46.35 20.89
CA TRP A 14 -12.30 -46.86 22.10
C TRP A 14 -13.82 -46.80 22.08
N GLN A 15 -14.43 -45.81 21.43
CA GLN A 15 -15.89 -45.57 21.47
C GLN A 15 -16.57 -45.56 20.10
N GLY A 16 -15.83 -45.81 19.03
CA GLY A 16 -16.34 -45.82 17.67
C GLY A 16 -16.11 -44.56 16.89
N PHE A 17 -15.94 -44.67 15.60
CA PHE A 17 -15.58 -43.64 14.64
C PHE A 17 -16.51 -42.39 14.65
N LEU A 18 -17.80 -42.59 14.92
CA LEU A 18 -18.80 -41.51 14.94
C LEU A 18 -18.56 -40.50 16.08
N TYR A 19 -18.02 -40.90 17.21
CA TYR A 19 -17.70 -40.00 18.32
C TYR A 19 -16.40 -39.21 18.10
N ALA A 20 -15.49 -39.73 17.26
CA ALA A 20 -14.25 -39.03 16.93
C ALA A 20 -14.44 -37.99 15.82
N LEU A 21 -15.48 -38.08 15.01
CA LEU A 21 -15.72 -37.25 13.83
C LEU A 21 -15.78 -35.76 14.15
N PRO A 22 -16.48 -35.23 15.18
CA PRO A 22 -16.48 -33.82 15.52
C PRO A 22 -15.10 -33.32 15.95
N PHE A 23 -14.28 -34.13 16.63
CA PHE A 23 -12.93 -33.75 17.03
C PHE A 23 -11.97 -33.70 15.84
N LEU A 24 -12.11 -34.61 14.86
CA LEU A 24 -11.33 -34.57 13.62
C LEU A 24 -11.68 -33.35 12.77
N ILE A 25 -12.97 -33.03 12.62
CA ILE A 25 -13.41 -31.84 11.90
C ILE A 25 -12.86 -30.59 12.58
N ALA A 26 -13.01 -30.46 13.90
CA ALA A 26 -12.47 -29.33 14.64
C ALA A 26 -10.94 -29.22 14.48
N GLY A 27 -10.21 -30.32 14.54
CA GLY A 27 -8.77 -30.37 14.31
C GLY A 27 -8.37 -29.90 12.90
N ILE A 28 -9.09 -30.33 11.87
CA ILE A 28 -8.85 -29.90 10.48
C ILE A 28 -9.14 -28.39 10.32
N VAL A 29 -10.25 -27.89 10.87
CA VAL A 29 -10.60 -26.47 10.81
C VAL A 29 -9.54 -25.61 11.50
N LEU A 30 -9.05 -26.04 12.68
CA LEU A 30 -7.97 -25.35 13.39
C LEU A 30 -6.66 -25.40 12.61
N LEU A 31 -6.37 -26.51 11.93
CA LEU A 31 -5.18 -26.66 11.10
C LEU A 31 -5.20 -25.72 9.89
N ILE A 32 -6.32 -25.67 9.19
CA ILE A 32 -6.53 -24.73 8.06
C ILE A 32 -6.42 -23.29 8.56
N GLY A 33 -7.06 -22.94 9.67
CA GLY A 33 -6.98 -21.62 10.28
C GLY A 33 -5.55 -21.23 10.65
N TYR A 34 -4.79 -22.13 11.25
CA TYR A 34 -3.38 -21.93 11.59
C TYR A 34 -2.51 -21.67 10.36
N PHE A 35 -2.69 -22.45 9.27
CA PHE A 35 -1.95 -22.23 8.03
C PHE A 35 -2.31 -20.89 7.38
N LEU A 36 -3.58 -20.56 7.28
CA LEU A 36 -4.04 -19.34 6.61
C LEU A 36 -3.63 -18.06 7.37
N LEU A 37 -3.80 -18.05 8.69
CA LEU A 37 -3.47 -16.90 9.55
C LEU A 37 -1.96 -16.80 9.79
N GLY A 38 -1.30 -17.93 10.02
CA GLY A 38 0.13 -17.99 10.30
C GLY A 38 1.00 -17.53 9.13
N THR A 39 0.58 -17.78 7.88
CA THR A 39 1.35 -17.36 6.69
C THR A 39 1.39 -15.83 6.55
N ILE A 40 0.26 -15.15 6.76
CA ILE A 40 0.18 -13.69 6.63
C ILE A 40 0.94 -12.99 7.76
N GLN A 41 0.76 -13.46 8.99
CA GLN A 41 1.41 -12.86 10.15
C GLN A 41 2.93 -13.02 10.08
N THR A 42 3.41 -14.22 9.74
CA THR A 42 4.85 -14.46 9.56
C THR A 42 5.42 -13.65 8.39
N ALA A 43 4.69 -13.55 7.26
CA ALA A 43 5.11 -12.73 6.13
C ALA A 43 5.17 -11.24 6.50
N SER A 44 4.23 -10.75 7.33
CA SER A 44 4.24 -9.36 7.82
C SER A 44 5.49 -9.05 8.64
N VAL A 45 5.89 -9.94 9.55
CA VAL A 45 7.12 -9.80 10.34
C VAL A 45 8.35 -9.82 9.42
N MET A 46 8.42 -10.76 8.47
CA MET A 46 9.52 -10.85 7.52
C MET A 46 9.67 -9.59 6.64
N VAL A 47 8.54 -8.97 6.25
CA VAL A 47 8.57 -7.69 5.52
C VAL A 47 9.11 -6.56 6.40
N GLN A 48 8.75 -6.53 7.69
CA GLN A 48 9.28 -5.55 8.65
C GLN A 48 10.78 -5.73 8.88
N ASP A 49 11.25 -6.97 8.91
CA ASP A 49 12.68 -7.32 9.03
C ASP A 49 13.47 -7.12 7.72
N GLY A 50 12.81 -6.74 6.62
CA GLY A 50 13.44 -6.54 5.31
C GLY A 50 13.68 -7.81 4.50
N ASN A 51 13.21 -8.97 4.96
CA ASN A 51 13.37 -10.27 4.29
C ASN A 51 12.28 -10.51 3.23
N PHE A 52 12.24 -9.65 2.21
CA PHE A 52 11.17 -9.67 1.19
C PHE A 52 11.11 -10.97 0.37
N ALA A 53 12.25 -11.62 0.12
CA ALA A 53 12.30 -12.88 -0.63
C ALA A 53 11.62 -14.03 0.11
N GLU A 54 11.85 -14.13 1.42
CA GLU A 54 11.22 -15.14 2.27
C GLU A 54 9.74 -14.83 2.51
N ALA A 55 9.41 -13.55 2.72
CA ALA A 55 8.03 -13.09 2.84
C ALA A 55 7.22 -13.47 1.60
N LYS A 56 7.78 -13.29 0.39
CA LYS A 56 7.12 -13.70 -0.86
C LYS A 56 6.87 -15.20 -0.89
N LYS A 57 7.86 -16.02 -0.57
CA LYS A 57 7.70 -17.49 -0.52
C LYS A 57 6.58 -17.90 0.45
N ARG A 58 6.47 -17.23 1.59
CA ARG A 58 5.39 -17.48 2.56
C ARG A 58 4.02 -17.08 2.03
N LEU A 59 3.91 -15.92 1.38
CA LEU A 59 2.65 -15.46 0.79
C LEU A 59 2.21 -16.34 -0.38
N ASP A 60 3.15 -16.90 -1.16
CA ASP A 60 2.86 -17.79 -2.27
C ASP A 60 2.25 -19.14 -1.81
N LEU A 61 2.41 -19.51 -0.53
CA LEU A 61 1.67 -20.65 0.07
C LEU A 61 0.17 -20.38 0.18
N THR A 62 -0.25 -19.13 0.07
CA THR A 62 -1.67 -18.75 0.06
C THR A 62 -2.26 -18.93 -1.34
N VAL A 63 -2.67 -20.15 -1.68
CA VAL A 63 -3.14 -20.55 -3.02
C VAL A 63 -4.35 -19.74 -3.51
N LYS A 64 -5.25 -19.37 -2.61
CA LYS A 64 -6.47 -18.61 -2.96
C LYS A 64 -6.71 -17.46 -1.95
N PRO A 65 -6.30 -16.21 -2.27
CA PRO A 65 -6.53 -15.06 -1.40
C PRO A 65 -8.02 -14.82 -1.07
N ASN A 66 -8.92 -15.25 -1.95
CA ASN A 66 -10.36 -15.12 -1.74
C ASN A 66 -10.91 -16.01 -0.61
N TRP A 67 -10.16 -17.03 -0.18
CA TRP A 67 -10.53 -17.88 0.95
C TRP A 67 -10.09 -17.28 2.30
N LEU A 68 -9.23 -16.27 2.25
CA LEU A 68 -8.89 -15.54 3.46
C LEU A 68 -10.12 -14.83 4.03
N TYR A 69 -10.18 -14.81 5.35
CA TYR A 69 -11.19 -14.01 6.04
C TYR A 69 -11.10 -12.55 5.61
N LYS A 70 -12.23 -11.86 5.57
CA LYS A 70 -12.41 -10.52 5.00
C LYS A 70 -11.34 -9.51 5.45
N ASP A 71 -10.96 -9.54 6.74
CA ASP A 71 -10.01 -8.60 7.34
C ASP A 71 -8.54 -8.87 6.96
N PHE A 72 -8.21 -10.10 6.56
CA PHE A 72 -6.83 -10.48 6.18
C PHE A 72 -6.53 -10.30 4.68
N ARG A 73 -7.56 -10.22 3.84
CA ARG A 73 -7.36 -9.99 2.39
C ARG A 73 -6.63 -8.69 2.08
N PRO A 74 -7.04 -7.51 2.66
CA PRO A 74 -6.33 -6.27 2.41
C PRO A 74 -4.88 -6.34 2.89
N VAL A 75 -4.61 -6.96 4.04
CA VAL A 75 -3.25 -7.15 4.56
C VAL A 75 -2.39 -7.96 3.58
N TYR A 76 -2.93 -9.08 3.06
CA TYR A 76 -2.25 -9.86 2.03
C TYR A 76 -1.89 -9.02 0.80
N TYR A 77 -2.84 -8.23 0.29
CA TYR A 77 -2.59 -7.36 -0.87
C TYR A 77 -1.59 -6.24 -0.57
N MET A 78 -1.62 -5.68 0.63
CA MET A 78 -0.62 -4.68 1.08
C MET A 78 0.79 -5.28 1.12
N LEU A 79 0.95 -6.48 1.64
CA LEU A 79 2.24 -7.17 1.69
C LEU A 79 2.76 -7.47 0.28
N GLN A 80 1.92 -7.98 -0.63
CA GLN A 80 2.27 -8.19 -2.04
C GLN A 80 2.68 -6.89 -2.72
N GLY A 81 1.94 -5.80 -2.47
CA GLY A 81 2.27 -4.47 -2.99
C GLY A 81 3.63 -3.97 -2.50
N THR A 82 3.93 -4.16 -1.22
CA THR A 82 5.20 -3.76 -0.61
C THR A 82 6.37 -4.58 -1.19
N ILE A 83 6.21 -5.89 -1.33
CA ILE A 83 7.23 -6.77 -1.91
C ILE A 83 7.48 -6.41 -3.38
N ALA A 84 6.42 -6.18 -4.17
CA ALA A 84 6.55 -5.77 -5.56
C ALA A 84 7.26 -4.41 -5.70
N MET A 85 6.99 -3.47 -4.78
CA MET A 85 7.64 -2.17 -4.75
C MET A 85 9.13 -2.27 -4.46
N GLN A 86 9.52 -3.12 -3.53
CA GLN A 86 10.94 -3.38 -3.21
C GLN A 86 11.67 -4.09 -4.36
N GLY A 87 10.94 -4.94 -5.09
CA GLY A 87 11.46 -5.57 -6.32
C GLY A 87 11.56 -4.63 -7.53
N GLY A 88 11.21 -3.35 -7.37
CA GLY A 88 11.24 -2.35 -8.46
C GLY A 88 10.08 -2.44 -9.44
N ASN A 89 9.10 -3.33 -9.22
CA ASN A 89 7.94 -3.48 -10.11
C ASN A 89 6.79 -2.56 -9.67
N GLU A 90 6.91 -1.27 -10.02
CA GLU A 90 5.92 -0.25 -9.63
C GLU A 90 4.51 -0.52 -10.19
N ALA A 91 4.41 -1.08 -11.39
CA ALA A 91 3.12 -1.38 -12.02
C ALA A 91 2.37 -2.52 -11.29
N GLU A 92 3.10 -3.54 -10.86
CA GLU A 92 2.55 -4.63 -10.08
C GLU A 92 2.18 -4.17 -8.66
N SER A 93 3.06 -3.39 -8.04
CA SER A 93 2.83 -2.78 -6.73
C SER A 93 1.53 -1.96 -6.71
N GLU A 94 1.32 -1.10 -7.72
CA GLU A 94 0.10 -0.31 -7.84
C GLU A 94 -1.16 -1.20 -7.93
N LYS A 95 -1.11 -2.26 -8.74
CA LYS A 95 -2.23 -3.22 -8.86
C LYS A 95 -2.59 -3.84 -7.51
N TRP A 96 -1.58 -4.20 -6.72
CA TRP A 96 -1.80 -4.82 -5.42
C TRP A 96 -2.36 -3.82 -4.40
N PHE A 97 -1.83 -2.58 -4.34
CA PHE A 97 -2.36 -1.56 -3.45
C PHE A 97 -3.79 -1.12 -3.83
N LEU A 98 -4.12 -1.04 -5.13
CA LEU A 98 -5.49 -0.80 -5.57
C LEU A 98 -6.45 -1.93 -5.17
N LYS A 99 -5.99 -3.20 -5.22
CA LYS A 99 -6.78 -4.32 -4.68
C LYS A 99 -6.97 -4.19 -3.17
N ALA A 100 -5.94 -3.75 -2.43
CA ALA A 100 -6.07 -3.50 -1.01
C ALA A 100 -7.07 -2.37 -0.71
N GLU A 101 -7.01 -1.26 -1.46
CA GLU A 101 -7.93 -0.12 -1.35
C GLU A 101 -9.39 -0.52 -1.57
N ASN A 102 -9.66 -1.39 -2.56
CA ASN A 102 -11.00 -1.87 -2.89
C ASN A 102 -11.56 -2.90 -1.90
N ASN A 103 -10.75 -3.37 -0.96
CA ASN A 103 -11.20 -4.22 0.13
C ASN A 103 -11.39 -3.39 1.40
N ASP A 104 -12.24 -3.88 2.31
CA ASP A 104 -12.50 -3.20 3.57
C ASP A 104 -11.23 -3.23 4.46
N LEU A 105 -10.50 -2.13 4.46
CA LEU A 105 -9.36 -1.91 5.34
C LEU A 105 -9.90 -1.60 6.75
N GLY A 106 -9.58 -2.44 7.72
CA GLY A 106 -10.19 -2.44 9.05
C GLY A 106 -9.98 -1.15 9.87
N GLY A 107 -8.88 -0.40 9.60
CA GLY A 107 -8.52 0.77 10.39
C GLY A 107 -8.08 1.98 9.58
N ASP A 108 -8.06 3.14 10.24
CA ASP A 108 -7.60 4.39 9.62
C ASP A 108 -6.07 4.36 9.32
N ASN A 109 -5.28 3.60 10.09
CA ASN A 109 -3.85 3.46 9.85
C ASN A 109 -3.58 2.67 8.55
N GLU A 110 -4.28 1.56 8.34
CA GLU A 110 -4.17 0.72 7.15
C GLU A 110 -4.62 1.49 5.90
N LYS A 111 -5.75 2.21 6.01
CA LYS A 111 -6.22 3.10 4.94
C LYS A 111 -5.20 4.17 4.60
N ALA A 112 -4.64 4.83 5.61
CA ALA A 112 -3.63 5.86 5.43
C ALA A 112 -2.34 5.31 4.80
N MET A 113 -1.90 4.11 5.21
CA MET A 113 -0.73 3.45 4.65
C MET A 113 -0.92 3.13 3.16
N VAL A 114 -2.04 2.52 2.77
CA VAL A 114 -2.34 2.22 1.36
C VAL A 114 -2.40 3.49 0.52
N GLN A 115 -3.10 4.52 1.00
CA GLN A 115 -3.19 5.81 0.31
C GLN A 115 -1.83 6.49 0.17
N LEU A 116 -0.97 6.38 1.18
CA LEU A 116 0.38 6.95 1.15
C LEU A 116 1.26 6.24 0.11
N GLN A 117 1.20 4.91 0.03
CA GLN A 117 1.95 4.16 -0.96
C GLN A 117 1.49 4.47 -2.39
N LEU A 118 0.18 4.54 -2.61
CA LEU A 118 -0.38 4.95 -3.90
C LEU A 118 -0.01 6.40 -4.24
N ALA A 119 0.00 7.32 -3.26
CA ALA A 119 0.45 8.70 -3.47
C ALA A 119 1.93 8.77 -3.86
N ASN A 120 2.78 7.94 -3.25
CA ASN A 120 4.19 7.83 -3.61
C ASN A 120 4.37 7.33 -5.06
N LEU A 121 3.60 6.30 -5.47
CA LEU A 121 3.62 5.78 -6.83
C LEU A 121 3.12 6.82 -7.86
N ASP A 122 2.05 7.53 -7.53
CA ASP A 122 1.52 8.62 -8.38
C ASP A 122 2.55 9.76 -8.54
N ALA A 123 3.23 10.14 -7.45
CA ALA A 123 4.27 11.16 -7.48
C ALA A 123 5.49 10.73 -8.32
N LYS A 124 5.93 9.48 -8.20
CA LYS A 124 6.99 8.91 -9.04
C LYS A 124 6.63 8.92 -10.54
N LYS A 125 5.37 8.67 -10.86
CA LYS A 125 4.84 8.75 -12.24
C LYS A 125 4.58 10.18 -12.72
N GLY A 126 4.89 11.19 -11.91
CA GLY A 126 4.63 12.60 -12.21
C GLY A 126 3.16 13.03 -12.09
N LYS A 127 2.27 12.16 -11.59
CA LYS A 127 0.85 12.45 -11.40
C LYS A 127 0.61 13.22 -10.09
N TRP A 128 1.17 14.42 -9.99
CA TRP A 128 1.17 15.22 -8.76
C TRP A 128 -0.22 15.55 -8.24
N GLN A 129 -1.19 15.80 -9.12
CA GLN A 129 -2.57 16.10 -8.73
C GLN A 129 -3.24 14.90 -8.06
N ALA A 130 -3.04 13.70 -8.59
CA ALA A 130 -3.56 12.46 -8.00
C ALA A 130 -2.93 12.21 -6.62
N ALA A 131 -1.62 12.37 -6.50
CA ALA A 131 -0.91 12.24 -5.23
C ALA A 131 -1.42 13.26 -4.18
N GLU A 132 -1.71 14.50 -4.58
CA GLU A 132 -2.28 15.52 -3.68
C GLU A 132 -3.70 15.15 -3.23
N GLN A 133 -4.54 14.62 -4.12
CA GLN A 133 -5.87 14.15 -3.75
C GLN A 133 -5.80 13.04 -2.70
N ARG A 134 -4.89 12.07 -2.86
CA ARG A 134 -4.68 11.01 -1.88
C ARG A 134 -4.20 11.56 -0.53
N LEU A 135 -3.29 12.54 -0.52
CA LEU A 135 -2.89 13.20 0.73
C LEU A 135 -4.04 13.92 1.43
N LYS A 136 -4.96 14.52 0.67
CA LYS A 136 -6.18 15.13 1.25
C LYS A 136 -7.09 14.07 1.91
N VAL A 137 -7.17 12.87 1.35
CA VAL A 137 -7.88 11.75 1.97
C VAL A 137 -7.19 11.33 3.26
N ILE A 138 -5.86 11.15 3.24
CA ILE A 138 -5.07 10.76 4.43
C ILE A 138 -5.26 11.75 5.58
N LYS A 139 -5.27 13.06 5.28
CA LYS A 139 -5.45 14.11 6.30
C LYS A 139 -6.79 14.08 7.02
N LYS A 140 -7.79 13.38 6.48
CA LYS A 140 -9.11 13.17 7.11
C LYS A 140 -9.14 11.96 8.04
N LEU A 141 -8.15 11.07 7.95
CA LEU A 141 -8.08 9.84 8.74
C LEU A 141 -7.43 10.10 10.11
N LYS A 142 -7.87 9.36 11.12
CA LYS A 142 -7.31 9.41 12.47
C LYS A 142 -6.10 8.48 12.57
N VAL A 143 -4.97 8.90 12.00
CA VAL A 143 -3.72 8.15 12.07
C VAL A 143 -3.16 8.21 13.49
N THR A 144 -2.91 7.04 14.09
CA THR A 144 -2.38 6.92 15.46
C THR A 144 -0.88 6.60 15.48
N GLN A 145 -0.38 5.86 14.49
CA GLN A 145 1.01 5.41 14.41
C GLN A 145 1.97 6.59 14.15
N PRO A 146 3.00 6.82 15.01
CA PRO A 146 3.91 7.97 14.88
C PRO A 146 4.75 7.89 13.61
N GLU A 147 5.27 6.71 13.25
CA GLU A 147 6.08 6.51 12.05
C GLU A 147 5.32 6.86 10.77
N LEU A 148 4.05 6.45 10.71
CA LEU A 148 3.19 6.75 9.56
C LEU A 148 2.89 8.26 9.47
N LYS A 149 2.69 8.93 10.62
CA LYS A 149 2.53 10.40 10.65
C LYS A 149 3.76 11.11 10.09
N ASP A 150 4.95 10.64 10.42
CA ASP A 150 6.18 11.27 9.96
C ASP A 150 6.41 11.04 8.46
N GLN A 151 6.09 9.85 7.94
CA GLN A 151 6.09 9.58 6.50
C GLN A 151 5.09 10.49 5.74
N ILE A 152 3.88 10.68 6.29
CA ILE A 152 2.88 11.59 5.72
C ILE A 152 3.40 13.03 5.68
N LYS A 153 4.04 13.51 6.76
CA LYS A 153 4.64 14.86 6.80
C LYS A 153 5.77 15.01 5.78
N LEU A 154 6.60 13.98 5.61
CA LEU A 154 7.68 14.00 4.61
C LEU A 154 7.11 14.10 3.20
N MET A 155 6.07 13.33 2.89
CA MET A 155 5.38 13.39 1.61
C MET A 155 4.73 14.76 1.37
N ASP A 156 4.06 15.34 2.37
CA ASP A 156 3.45 16.68 2.29
C ASP A 156 4.51 17.78 2.01
N LYS A 157 5.67 17.68 2.66
CA LYS A 157 6.80 18.57 2.39
C LYS A 157 7.35 18.41 0.97
N ALA A 158 7.45 17.17 0.47
CA ALA A 158 7.91 16.90 -0.89
C ALA A 158 6.94 17.48 -1.93
N MET A 159 5.64 17.29 -1.73
CA MET A 159 4.58 17.86 -2.58
C MET A 159 4.60 19.38 -2.59
N SER A 160 4.75 20.02 -1.42
CA SER A 160 4.83 21.47 -1.30
C SER A 160 6.05 22.05 -2.04
N ARG A 161 7.17 21.33 -2.07
CA ARG A 161 8.38 21.73 -2.83
C ARG A 161 8.16 21.61 -4.33
N SER A 162 7.55 20.51 -4.79
CA SER A 162 7.21 20.27 -6.19
C SER A 162 6.27 21.36 -6.73
N ASN A 163 5.20 21.67 -6.01
CA ASN A 163 4.25 22.70 -6.39
C ASN A 163 4.90 24.09 -6.49
N ARG A 164 5.82 24.44 -5.57
CA ARG A 164 6.59 25.69 -5.64
C ARG A 164 7.52 25.73 -6.86
N GLY A 165 8.12 24.60 -7.23
CA GLY A 165 8.94 24.47 -8.43
C GLY A 165 8.13 24.72 -9.70
N GLN A 166 6.98 24.06 -9.82
CA GLN A 166 6.08 24.25 -10.97
C GLN A 166 5.56 25.68 -11.10
N MET A 167 5.18 26.33 -9.98
CA MET A 167 4.75 27.74 -10.00
C MET A 167 5.87 28.70 -10.42
N LYS A 168 7.14 28.43 -10.05
CA LYS A 168 8.27 29.22 -10.50
C LYS A 168 8.47 29.11 -12.01
N HIS A 169 8.38 27.89 -12.56
CA HIS A 169 8.50 27.66 -14.00
C HIS A 169 7.35 28.32 -14.80
N MET A 170 6.11 28.26 -14.31
CA MET A 170 4.98 28.97 -14.94
C MET A 170 5.16 30.49 -14.90
N ARG A 171 5.67 31.05 -13.82
CA ARG A 171 5.94 32.50 -13.71
C ARG A 171 7.09 32.96 -14.63
N GLN A 172 8.11 32.13 -14.85
CA GLN A 172 9.20 32.43 -15.74
C GLN A 172 8.82 32.28 -17.22
N GLY A 173 8.00 31.24 -17.57
CA GLY A 173 7.49 31.07 -18.92
C GLY A 173 6.51 32.14 -19.38
N GLY A 174 5.77 32.78 -18.46
CA GLY A 174 4.83 33.85 -18.77
C GLY A 174 5.48 35.25 -19.03
N LYS A 175 6.76 35.39 -18.71
CA LYS A 175 7.46 36.71 -18.89
C LYS A 175 8.16 36.85 -20.22
N GLY A 176 8.19 35.79 -21.05
CA GLY A 176 8.83 35.75 -22.39
C GLY A 176 7.93 36.12 -23.57
N GLY A 177 6.62 36.34 -23.34
CA GLY A 177 5.62 36.45 -24.42
C GLY A 177 5.18 37.87 -24.82
N ASN A 178 5.76 38.93 -24.30
CA ASN A 178 5.26 40.30 -24.62
C ASN A 178 6.35 41.32 -24.89
N THR A 179 7.34 41.02 -25.71
CA THR A 179 8.28 41.97 -26.27
C THR A 179 8.19 42.08 -27.79
N MET A 180 6.99 41.87 -28.38
CA MET A 180 6.71 42.35 -29.71
C MET A 180 6.00 43.68 -29.62
N GLY A 181 6.70 44.75 -29.93
CA GLY A 181 6.06 46.05 -30.19
C GLY A 181 6.54 47.23 -29.39
N ARG A 182 7.85 47.42 -29.25
CA ARG A 182 8.35 48.78 -29.00
C ARG A 182 9.15 49.24 -30.24
N SER A 183 8.35 49.65 -31.23
CA SER A 183 8.82 50.43 -32.38
C SER A 183 9.69 51.60 -31.91
N GLY A 184 10.97 51.56 -32.27
CA GLY A 184 11.92 52.62 -31.95
C GLY A 184 11.49 53.94 -32.63
N LYS A 185 11.20 54.95 -31.86
CA LYS A 185 11.15 56.34 -32.36
C LYS A 185 12.52 56.74 -32.91
N ARG A 186 12.66 56.72 -34.28
CA ARG A 186 13.78 57.33 -34.97
C ARG A 186 13.85 58.79 -34.61
N ARG A 187 14.89 59.21 -33.91
CA ARG A 187 15.23 60.64 -33.75
C ARG A 187 15.77 61.15 -35.09
N ARG A 188 15.06 62.13 -35.69
CA ARG A 188 15.55 62.90 -36.82
C ARG A 188 16.75 63.75 -36.40
N PRO A 189 17.85 63.80 -37.17
CA PRO A 189 18.93 64.73 -36.92
C PRO A 189 18.45 66.18 -37.23
N LYS A 190 18.80 67.13 -36.38
CA LYS A 190 18.65 68.52 -36.64
C LYS A 190 19.75 68.96 -37.60
N MET A 191 19.35 69.40 -38.83
CA MET A 191 20.26 70.19 -39.68
C MET A 191 20.42 71.58 -39.11
N ARG A 192 21.66 71.99 -39.16
CA ARG A 192 22.10 73.36 -38.98
C ARG A 192 22.45 73.91 -40.33
#